data_3f89d1c64567e682b075f4da40fcf621
#
_entry.id   3f89d1c64567e682b075f4da40fcf621
#
_cell.length_a   1.000
_cell.length_b   1.000
_cell.length_c   1.000
_cell.angle_alpha   90.00
_cell.angle_beta   90.00
_cell.angle_gamma   90.00
#
_symmetry.space_group_name_H-M   'P 1'
#
loop_
_entity.id
_entity.type
_entity.pdbx_description
1 polymer ?
#
loop_
_entity_poly.entity_id
_entity_poly.type
_entity_poly.pdbx_seq_one_letter_code
_entity_poly.pdbx_strand_id
1 'polypeptide(L)'
;MNRGWDKSPSLSIVFGLSSKTQWLSGLYYADSIGFYSPTQLCGGGTTKSNSNELPISVPLSFFCGLWYNEATTVTERISTLSYKFLLFDLDHTLLDFDTAEDIALTQFLEEQGVTEIQTYKDYYIPMNKGLWRDLEQGRITKPELVNTRFSRLFAHFGIEKDGAKLALLYQQHIAQQGQTYAGASELLDSLTAADYEIYGATNGITAIQTGRMAHSDIAPYFNHIFISEQMGTQKPEALFYEKIAEQIPAFDKSQALMVGDSLTADIAGGNNAGIDTAWYNPKGLTNQTQARPTYILQSYQDLLDLLLQ
;
A
#
# COMPACT_ATOMS: atom_id res chain seq x y z
N MET A 1 5.83 -59.02 29.39
CA MET A 1 7.14 -58.76 30.06
C MET A 1 7.69 -57.46 29.57
N ASN A 2 7.78 -56.56 30.52
CA ASN A 2 8.75 -55.46 30.73
C ASN A 2 8.94 -54.40 29.66
N ARG A 3 8.43 -53.20 30.01
CA ARG A 3 9.12 -52.00 30.54
C ARG A 3 10.01 -51.34 29.46
N GLY A 4 9.96 -50.10 29.19
CA GLY A 4 9.56 -48.91 29.91
C GLY A 4 10.43 -47.73 29.45
N TRP A 5 10.03 -46.49 29.86
CA TRP A 5 10.75 -45.23 29.95
C TRP A 5 10.74 -44.31 28.70
N ASP A 6 9.80 -43.44 28.67
CA ASP A 6 9.78 -42.00 28.91
C ASP A 6 11.14 -41.29 28.79
N LYS A 7 11.25 -40.42 27.78
CA LYS A 7 12.06 -39.20 27.80
C LYS A 7 11.46 -38.15 26.85
N SER A 8 10.75 -37.24 27.48
CA SER A 8 10.43 -35.94 26.88
C SER A 8 11.71 -35.15 26.50
N PRO A 9 11.83 -34.55 25.31
CA PRO A 9 12.87 -33.57 25.05
C PRO A 9 12.39 -32.18 25.50
N SER A 10 13.18 -31.59 26.38
CA SER A 10 13.11 -30.20 26.77
C SER A 10 13.27 -29.29 25.56
N LEU A 11 12.28 -28.43 25.34
CA LEU A 11 12.32 -27.35 24.34
C LEU A 11 13.32 -26.29 24.82
N SER A 12 14.47 -26.20 24.17
CA SER A 12 15.38 -25.05 24.30
C SER A 12 15.04 -24.05 23.23
N ILE A 13 14.36 -22.95 23.59
CA ILE A 13 14.11 -21.82 22.72
C ILE A 13 15.42 -21.05 22.58
N VAL A 14 16.05 -21.14 21.42
CA VAL A 14 17.19 -20.31 21.04
C VAL A 14 16.61 -19.07 20.33
N PHE A 15 16.61 -17.93 21.01
CA PHE A 15 16.35 -16.64 20.37
C PHE A 15 17.53 -16.28 19.48
N GLY A 16 17.38 -16.44 18.15
CA GLY A 16 18.27 -15.88 17.16
C GLY A 16 17.92 -14.41 16.95
N LEU A 17 18.74 -13.51 17.47
CA LEU A 17 18.64 -12.07 17.17
C LEU A 17 19.10 -11.83 15.72
N SER A 18 18.15 -11.55 14.85
CA SER A 18 18.38 -11.08 13.49
C SER A 18 18.81 -9.61 13.49
N SER A 19 19.67 -9.24 12.54
CA SER A 19 20.41 -7.98 12.39
C SER A 19 19.57 -6.72 12.13
N LYS A 20 18.33 -6.62 12.60
CA LYS A 20 17.45 -5.43 12.46
C LYS A 20 17.53 -4.44 13.65
N THR A 21 18.47 -4.62 14.58
CA THR A 21 18.56 -3.82 15.82
C THR A 21 19.49 -2.59 15.73
N GLN A 22 19.81 -2.09 14.57
CA GLN A 22 20.68 -0.89 14.47
C GLN A 22 19.99 0.44 14.80
N TRP A 23 18.66 0.48 14.91
CA TRP A 23 17.92 1.70 15.27
C TRP A 23 17.61 1.87 16.76
N LEU A 24 17.89 0.82 17.56
CA LEU A 24 17.69 0.85 19.02
C LEU A 24 18.98 1.04 19.82
N SER A 25 20.14 1.21 19.17
CA SER A 25 21.43 1.37 19.85
C SER A 25 21.57 2.66 20.68
N GLY A 26 20.66 3.62 20.54
CA GLY A 26 20.61 4.81 21.39
C GLY A 26 19.93 4.62 22.73
N LEU A 27 19.11 3.58 22.90
CA LEU A 27 18.38 3.29 24.14
C LEU A 27 19.08 2.23 25.02
N TYR A 28 19.92 1.40 24.43
CA TYR A 28 20.62 0.30 25.16
C TYR A 28 21.87 0.75 25.93
N TYR A 29 22.35 1.99 25.76
CA TYR A 29 23.47 2.51 26.56
C TYR A 29 23.07 2.90 28.00
N ALA A 30 21.78 2.87 28.33
CA ALA A 30 21.27 3.16 29.68
C ALA A 30 21.23 1.91 30.57
N ASP A 31 21.21 0.69 30.03
CA ASP A 31 21.09 -0.55 30.79
C ASP A 31 22.41 -1.09 31.35
N SER A 32 23.56 -0.51 30.97
CA SER A 32 24.88 -0.89 31.51
C SER A 32 25.29 -0.10 32.76
N ILE A 33 24.49 0.90 33.17
CA ILE A 33 24.71 1.67 34.39
C ILE A 33 23.51 1.36 35.28
N GLY A 34 23.72 0.59 36.32
CA GLY A 34 22.71 0.03 37.23
C GLY A 34 21.59 1.02 37.59
N PHE A 35 20.38 0.51 37.65
CA PHE A 35 19.17 1.19 38.03
C PHE A 35 19.36 2.10 39.23
N TYR A 36 19.46 3.42 39.03
CA TYR A 36 19.25 4.39 40.09
C TYR A 36 17.82 4.90 40.03
N SER A 37 17.09 4.70 41.10
CA SER A 37 15.75 5.28 41.28
C SER A 37 15.76 6.80 41.08
N PRO A 38 14.75 7.38 40.41
CA PRO A 38 14.64 8.82 40.16
C PRO A 38 14.68 9.70 41.41
N THR A 39 14.52 9.13 42.58
CA THR A 39 14.54 9.83 43.88
C THR A 39 15.95 10.15 44.40
N GLN A 40 17.02 9.65 43.81
CA GLN A 40 18.40 9.90 44.26
C GLN A 40 19.13 11.03 43.55
N LEU A 41 18.55 11.62 42.50
CA LEU A 41 19.15 12.73 41.72
C LEU A 41 18.78 14.14 42.21
N CYS A 42 18.00 14.27 43.27
CA CYS A 42 17.63 15.55 43.87
C CYS A 42 18.34 15.89 45.19
N GLY A 43 19.53 15.34 45.42
CA GLY A 43 20.36 15.65 46.58
C GLY A 43 21.32 16.79 46.26
N GLY A 44 21.09 17.96 46.90
CA GLY A 44 21.88 19.18 46.68
C GLY A 44 23.34 19.04 47.13
N GLY A 45 24.23 19.36 46.21
CA GLY A 45 25.65 19.60 46.45
C GLY A 45 26.03 21.01 46.01
N THR A 46 26.26 21.91 46.95
CA THR A 46 26.81 23.26 46.68
C THR A 46 28.29 23.19 46.51
N THR A 47 28.81 23.46 45.34
CA THR A 47 30.23 23.82 45.14
C THR A 47 30.31 25.28 44.72
N LYS A 48 31.02 26.08 45.54
CA LYS A 48 31.36 27.46 45.26
C LYS A 48 32.45 27.53 44.18
N SER A 49 32.19 28.21 43.07
CA SER A 49 33.25 28.81 42.27
C SER A 49 32.80 30.19 41.75
N ASN A 50 33.69 31.17 41.93
CA ASN A 50 33.55 32.56 41.52
C ASN A 50 33.66 32.68 39.99
N SER A 51 32.64 33.26 39.36
CA SER A 51 32.80 34.13 38.19
C SER A 51 31.44 34.73 37.81
N ASN A 52 31.44 35.98 37.43
CA ASN A 52 30.27 36.83 37.13
C ASN A 52 29.63 36.40 35.80
N GLU A 53 28.61 35.59 35.88
CA GLU A 53 27.63 35.44 34.79
C GLU A 53 26.26 35.17 35.42
N LEU A 54 25.26 35.91 34.94
CA LEU A 54 23.88 35.78 35.40
C LEU A 54 23.31 34.43 35.01
N PRO A 55 22.81 33.60 35.90
CA PRO A 55 22.23 32.30 35.53
C PRO A 55 20.78 32.51 35.02
N ILE A 56 20.56 32.24 33.74
CA ILE A 56 19.21 31.99 33.25
C ILE A 56 18.85 30.58 33.73
N SER A 57 18.18 30.52 34.89
CA SER A 57 17.61 29.25 35.38
C SER A 57 16.31 28.97 34.64
N VAL A 58 16.40 28.10 33.60
CA VAL A 58 15.22 27.47 33.01
C VAL A 58 14.85 26.28 33.90
N PRO A 59 13.61 26.18 34.44
CA PRO A 59 13.24 25.06 35.30
C PRO A 59 13.31 23.75 34.53
N LEU A 60 14.08 22.77 35.01
CA LEU A 60 14.19 21.42 34.45
C LEU A 60 12.84 20.70 34.33
N SER A 61 11.82 21.15 35.05
CA SER A 61 10.46 20.59 34.95
C SER A 61 9.78 20.80 33.60
N PHE A 62 10.24 21.77 32.79
CA PHE A 62 9.68 22.00 31.45
C PHE A 62 10.19 21.00 30.41
N PHE A 63 11.40 20.48 30.58
CA PHE A 63 11.93 19.48 29.63
C PHE A 63 11.43 18.07 29.92
N CYS A 64 11.19 17.72 31.18
CA CYS A 64 10.73 16.37 31.53
C CYS A 64 9.26 16.11 31.10
N GLY A 65 8.42 17.15 31.11
CA GLY A 65 7.02 17.07 30.71
C GLY A 65 6.80 16.89 29.20
N LEU A 66 7.64 17.53 28.38
CA LEU A 66 7.55 17.44 26.92
C LEU A 66 7.97 16.05 26.40
N TRP A 67 9.05 15.48 26.95
CA TRP A 67 9.50 14.12 26.56
C TRP A 67 8.56 13.01 27.03
N TYR A 68 7.93 13.19 28.20
CA TYR A 68 6.99 12.19 28.73
C TYR A 68 5.68 12.19 27.94
N ASN A 69 5.18 13.35 27.49
CA ASN A 69 3.97 13.43 26.66
C ASN A 69 4.20 12.92 25.24
N GLU A 70 5.38 13.15 24.62
CA GLU A 70 5.66 12.61 23.28
C GLU A 70 5.88 11.10 23.30
N ALA A 71 6.54 10.55 24.33
CA ALA A 71 6.73 9.12 24.48
C ALA A 71 5.40 8.38 24.75
N THR A 72 4.51 8.97 25.56
CA THR A 72 3.18 8.39 25.86
C THR A 72 2.28 8.45 24.62
N THR A 73 2.30 9.54 23.83
CA THR A 73 1.51 9.65 22.60
C THR A 73 1.99 8.71 21.50
N VAL A 74 3.29 8.42 21.42
CA VAL A 74 3.81 7.42 20.46
C VAL A 74 3.45 6.00 20.89
N THR A 75 3.56 5.68 22.19
CA THR A 75 3.23 4.35 22.70
C THR A 75 1.71 4.10 22.68
N GLU A 76 0.88 5.13 22.97
CA GLU A 76 -0.58 5.02 22.87
C GLU A 76 -1.05 4.88 21.40
N ARG A 77 -0.38 5.53 20.43
CA ARG A 77 -0.69 5.33 19.02
C ARG A 77 -0.38 3.90 18.54
N ILE A 78 0.69 3.28 19.02
CA ILE A 78 1.05 1.90 18.65
C ILE A 78 0.05 0.89 19.26
N SER A 79 -0.53 1.18 20.44
CA SER A 79 -1.47 0.29 21.11
C SER A 79 -2.92 0.40 20.64
N THR A 80 -3.25 1.29 19.70
CA THR A 80 -4.63 1.57 19.27
C THR A 80 -4.87 1.56 17.75
N LEU A 81 -3.87 1.22 16.94
CA LEU A 81 -4.06 1.08 15.49
C LEU A 81 -4.77 -0.24 15.18
N SER A 82 -6.07 -0.27 15.39
CA SER A 82 -6.93 -1.37 14.98
C SER A 82 -7.62 -0.99 13.67
N TYR A 83 -6.98 -1.32 12.54
CA TYR A 83 -7.66 -1.23 11.27
C TYR A 83 -8.81 -2.26 11.22
N LYS A 84 -9.86 -1.90 10.53
CA LYS A 84 -11.01 -2.77 10.26
C LYS A 84 -11.30 -2.84 8.76
N PHE A 85 -11.17 -1.72 8.08
CA PHE A 85 -11.51 -1.55 6.67
C PHE A 85 -10.23 -1.52 5.83
N LEU A 86 -10.03 -2.51 4.97
CA LEU A 86 -8.90 -2.58 4.07
C LEU A 86 -9.37 -2.26 2.65
N LEU A 87 -8.88 -1.15 2.10
CA LEU A 87 -9.14 -0.73 0.72
C LEU A 87 -7.94 -1.13 -0.13
N PHE A 88 -8.09 -2.11 -1.00
CA PHE A 88 -7.02 -2.56 -1.89
C PHE A 88 -7.18 -1.96 -3.29
N ASP A 89 -6.12 -1.40 -3.83
CA ASP A 89 -6.00 -1.32 -5.27
C ASP A 89 -5.91 -2.72 -5.87
N LEU A 90 -6.27 -2.85 -7.15
CA LEU A 90 -6.31 -4.15 -7.81
C LEU A 90 -5.09 -4.37 -8.71
N ASP A 91 -4.91 -3.52 -9.73
CA ASP A 91 -3.88 -3.68 -10.75
C ASP A 91 -2.49 -3.37 -10.20
N HIS A 92 -1.52 -4.24 -10.44
CA HIS A 92 -0.15 -4.17 -9.87
C HIS A 92 -0.08 -4.30 -8.34
N THR A 93 -1.22 -4.46 -7.65
CA THR A 93 -1.29 -4.68 -6.21
C THR A 93 -1.70 -6.11 -5.87
N LEU A 94 -2.81 -6.61 -6.41
CA LEU A 94 -3.30 -7.98 -6.24
C LEU A 94 -3.42 -8.72 -7.59
N LEU A 95 -3.93 -8.02 -8.61
CA LEU A 95 -4.04 -8.55 -9.97
C LEU A 95 -2.73 -8.32 -10.74
N ASP A 96 -2.19 -9.38 -11.34
CA ASP A 96 -1.03 -9.31 -12.22
C ASP A 96 -1.41 -8.68 -13.56
N PHE A 97 -1.36 -7.34 -13.59
CA PHE A 97 -1.71 -6.58 -14.78
C PHE A 97 -0.67 -6.75 -15.89
N ASP A 98 0.61 -6.89 -15.55
CA ASP A 98 1.68 -7.03 -16.55
C ASP A 98 1.45 -8.31 -17.37
N THR A 99 1.14 -9.44 -16.73
CA THR A 99 0.79 -10.72 -17.41
C THR A 99 -0.53 -10.60 -18.17
N ALA A 100 -1.55 -10.00 -17.57
CA ALA A 100 -2.85 -9.81 -18.18
C ALA A 100 -2.78 -8.93 -19.45
N GLU A 101 -2.05 -7.81 -19.39
CA GLU A 101 -1.82 -6.92 -20.54
C GLU A 101 -1.04 -7.63 -21.65
N ASP A 102 -0.02 -8.41 -21.29
CA ASP A 102 0.79 -9.15 -22.27
C ASP A 102 -0.04 -10.14 -23.09
N ILE A 103 -0.87 -10.95 -22.42
CA ILE A 103 -1.76 -11.93 -23.05
C ILE A 103 -2.81 -11.22 -23.91
N ALA A 104 -3.53 -10.27 -23.33
CA ALA A 104 -4.62 -9.58 -24.01
C ALA A 104 -4.14 -8.77 -25.22
N LEU A 105 -2.98 -8.10 -25.08
CA LEU A 105 -2.41 -7.30 -26.15
C LEU A 105 -1.89 -8.19 -27.29
N THR A 106 -1.32 -9.36 -26.98
CA THR A 106 -0.95 -10.36 -27.99
C THR A 106 -2.16 -10.78 -28.82
N GLN A 107 -3.21 -11.26 -28.17
CA GLN A 107 -4.44 -11.73 -28.82
C GLN A 107 -5.09 -10.61 -29.65
N PHE A 108 -5.18 -9.41 -29.08
CA PHE A 108 -5.73 -8.27 -29.78
C PHE A 108 -4.92 -7.88 -31.03
N LEU A 109 -3.59 -7.85 -30.95
CA LEU A 109 -2.72 -7.50 -32.08
C LEU A 109 -2.75 -8.57 -33.19
N GLU A 110 -2.79 -9.85 -32.82
CA GLU A 110 -2.98 -10.96 -33.76
C GLU A 110 -4.32 -10.84 -34.51
N GLU A 111 -5.41 -10.56 -33.80
CA GLU A 111 -6.72 -10.30 -34.38
C GLU A 111 -6.72 -9.11 -35.36
N GLN A 112 -5.87 -8.09 -35.08
CA GLN A 112 -5.70 -6.94 -35.98
C GLN A 112 -4.77 -7.22 -37.17
N GLY A 113 -4.23 -8.45 -37.31
CA GLY A 113 -3.34 -8.87 -38.40
C GLY A 113 -1.91 -8.37 -38.25
N VAL A 114 -1.48 -7.99 -37.02
CA VAL A 114 -0.11 -7.58 -36.74
C VAL A 114 0.79 -8.81 -36.64
N THR A 115 1.92 -8.83 -37.37
CA THR A 115 2.92 -9.90 -37.31
C THR A 115 4.07 -9.60 -36.35
N GLU A 116 4.43 -8.30 -36.23
CA GLU A 116 5.53 -7.83 -35.39
C GLU A 116 5.03 -7.48 -33.97
N ILE A 117 4.40 -8.45 -33.29
CA ILE A 117 3.70 -8.25 -32.01
C ILE A 117 4.58 -7.54 -30.97
N GLN A 118 5.84 -7.99 -30.80
CA GLN A 118 6.73 -7.43 -29.80
C GLN A 118 7.05 -5.95 -30.09
N THR A 119 7.27 -5.59 -31.34
CA THR A 119 7.53 -4.18 -31.75
C THR A 119 6.37 -3.26 -31.38
N TYR A 120 5.13 -3.74 -31.56
CA TYR A 120 3.93 -2.99 -31.18
C TYR A 120 3.81 -2.86 -29.66
N LYS A 121 4.09 -3.94 -28.89
CA LYS A 121 4.10 -3.92 -27.43
C LYS A 121 5.16 -2.96 -26.88
N ASP A 122 6.36 -2.97 -27.42
CA ASP A 122 7.48 -2.11 -27.00
C ASP A 122 7.14 -0.61 -27.12
N TYR A 123 6.32 -0.24 -28.09
CA TYR A 123 5.80 1.11 -28.21
C TYR A 123 4.58 1.35 -27.31
N TYR A 124 3.60 0.42 -27.30
CA TYR A 124 2.32 0.60 -26.62
C TYR A 124 2.48 0.70 -25.11
N ILE A 125 3.18 -0.22 -24.49
CA ILE A 125 3.25 -0.33 -23.03
C ILE A 125 3.76 0.97 -22.37
N PRO A 126 4.91 1.56 -22.76
CA PRO A 126 5.36 2.82 -22.16
C PRO A 126 4.46 4.00 -22.52
N MET A 127 3.89 4.05 -23.71
CA MET A 127 2.95 5.08 -24.15
C MET A 127 1.66 5.01 -23.31
N ASN A 128 1.06 3.84 -23.16
CA ASN A 128 -0.14 3.61 -22.34
C ASN A 128 0.11 3.98 -20.86
N LYS A 129 1.24 3.56 -20.30
CA LYS A 129 1.68 3.96 -18.95
C LYS A 129 1.78 5.48 -18.78
N GLY A 130 2.27 6.17 -19.82
CA GLY A 130 2.32 7.63 -19.85
C GLY A 130 0.92 8.26 -19.82
N LEU A 131 -0.03 7.72 -20.59
CA LEU A 131 -1.42 8.22 -20.63
C LEU A 131 -2.15 8.02 -19.29
N TRP A 132 -1.96 6.89 -18.61
CA TRP A 132 -2.53 6.67 -17.29
C TRP A 132 -1.98 7.67 -16.26
N ARG A 133 -0.67 7.95 -16.30
CA ARG A 133 -0.05 8.99 -15.46
C ARG A 133 -0.62 10.39 -15.78
N ASP A 134 -0.87 10.69 -17.05
CA ASP A 134 -1.48 11.95 -17.47
C ASP A 134 -2.91 12.08 -16.94
N LEU A 135 -3.67 11.00 -16.93
CA LEU A 135 -5.00 10.93 -16.32
C LEU A 135 -4.97 11.18 -14.81
N GLU A 136 -4.08 10.50 -14.06
CA GLU A 136 -3.91 10.67 -12.61
C GLU A 136 -3.55 12.12 -12.24
N GLN A 137 -2.84 12.81 -13.12
CA GLN A 137 -2.45 14.22 -12.94
C GLN A 137 -3.47 15.20 -13.54
N GLY A 138 -4.62 14.72 -14.00
CA GLY A 138 -5.69 15.54 -14.57
C GLY A 138 -5.35 16.23 -15.89
N ARG A 139 -4.29 15.79 -16.62
CA ARG A 139 -3.90 16.37 -17.92
C ARG A 139 -4.76 15.89 -19.08
N ILE A 140 -5.35 14.73 -18.96
CA ILE A 140 -6.28 14.15 -19.93
C ILE A 140 -7.48 13.55 -19.21
N THR A 141 -8.56 13.33 -19.94
CA THR A 141 -9.75 12.64 -19.42
C THR A 141 -9.69 11.13 -19.69
N LYS A 142 -10.43 10.35 -18.90
CA LYS A 142 -10.52 8.88 -19.12
C LYS A 142 -11.06 8.53 -20.52
N PRO A 143 -12.13 9.15 -21.04
CA PRO A 143 -12.57 8.92 -22.41
C PRO A 143 -11.50 9.23 -23.45
N GLU A 144 -10.72 10.30 -23.27
CA GLU A 144 -9.61 10.62 -24.18
C GLU A 144 -8.55 9.53 -24.17
N LEU A 145 -8.08 9.10 -22.99
CA LEU A 145 -7.14 7.99 -22.84
C LEU A 145 -7.66 6.74 -23.57
N VAL A 146 -8.85 6.29 -23.18
CA VAL A 146 -9.43 5.03 -23.69
C VAL A 146 -9.59 5.05 -25.21
N ASN A 147 -10.13 6.13 -25.75
CA ASN A 147 -10.47 6.22 -27.17
C ASN A 147 -9.28 6.53 -28.08
N THR A 148 -8.15 7.00 -27.53
CA THR A 148 -7.02 7.41 -28.37
C THR A 148 -5.80 6.52 -28.27
N ARG A 149 -5.63 5.70 -27.22
CA ARG A 149 -4.42 4.89 -27.03
C ARG A 149 -4.12 3.96 -28.21
N PHE A 150 -5.12 3.30 -28.78
CA PHE A 150 -4.92 2.40 -29.89
C PHE A 150 -4.80 3.13 -31.24
N SER A 151 -5.50 4.24 -31.46
CA SER A 151 -5.24 5.05 -32.65
C SER A 151 -3.82 5.61 -32.65
N ARG A 152 -3.29 6.04 -31.50
CA ARG A 152 -1.89 6.46 -31.33
C ARG A 152 -0.92 5.32 -31.63
N LEU A 153 -1.21 4.10 -31.12
CA LEU A 153 -0.41 2.91 -31.42
C LEU A 153 -0.30 2.68 -32.93
N PHE A 154 -1.43 2.54 -33.62
CA PHE A 154 -1.43 2.22 -35.05
C PHE A 154 -0.90 3.39 -35.90
N ALA A 155 -1.18 4.63 -35.54
CA ALA A 155 -0.65 5.82 -36.22
C ALA A 155 0.89 5.89 -36.16
N HIS A 156 1.51 5.44 -35.06
CA HIS A 156 2.97 5.34 -34.97
C HIS A 156 3.56 4.43 -36.07
N PHE A 157 2.84 3.41 -36.49
CA PHE A 157 3.22 2.50 -37.59
C PHE A 157 2.62 2.91 -38.95
N GLY A 158 2.12 4.13 -39.07
CA GLY A 158 1.55 4.67 -40.32
C GLY A 158 0.20 4.12 -40.72
N ILE A 159 -0.55 3.53 -39.77
CA ILE A 159 -1.86 2.91 -40.00
C ILE A 159 -2.93 3.73 -39.30
N GLU A 160 -3.91 4.23 -40.02
CA GLU A 160 -5.06 4.92 -39.43
C GLU A 160 -6.12 3.89 -39.00
N LYS A 161 -6.51 3.94 -37.72
CA LYS A 161 -7.56 3.10 -37.13
C LYS A 161 -8.44 3.89 -36.17
N ASP A 162 -9.70 3.49 -36.07
CA ASP A 162 -10.64 4.01 -35.07
C ASP A 162 -10.27 3.52 -33.67
N GLY A 163 -9.70 4.42 -32.86
CA GLY A 163 -9.22 4.10 -31.53
C GLY A 163 -10.31 3.67 -30.56
N ALA A 164 -11.51 4.25 -30.65
CA ALA A 164 -12.63 3.88 -29.78
C ALA A 164 -13.13 2.47 -30.09
N LYS A 165 -13.24 2.11 -31.36
CA LYS A 165 -13.60 0.76 -31.79
C LYS A 165 -12.57 -0.27 -31.36
N LEU A 166 -11.27 0.03 -31.52
CA LEU A 166 -10.18 -0.83 -31.08
C LEU A 166 -10.14 -0.97 -29.55
N ALA A 167 -10.47 0.08 -28.80
CA ALA A 167 -10.55 0.01 -27.36
C ALA A 167 -11.60 -1.00 -26.88
N LEU A 168 -12.78 -1.04 -27.53
CA LEU A 168 -13.84 -2.01 -27.21
C LEU A 168 -13.40 -3.46 -27.51
N LEU A 169 -12.66 -3.69 -28.60
CA LEU A 169 -12.12 -5.01 -28.92
C LEU A 169 -11.08 -5.45 -27.88
N TYR A 170 -10.14 -4.59 -27.57
CA TYR A 170 -9.13 -4.88 -26.54
C TYR A 170 -9.75 -5.14 -25.15
N GLN A 171 -10.82 -4.41 -24.77
CA GLN A 171 -11.54 -4.64 -23.52
C GLN A 171 -12.05 -6.08 -23.41
N GLN A 172 -12.48 -6.70 -24.52
CA GLN A 172 -12.96 -8.09 -24.52
C GLN A 172 -11.86 -9.07 -24.16
N HIS A 173 -10.63 -8.84 -24.63
CA HIS A 173 -9.48 -9.70 -24.31
C HIS A 173 -9.01 -9.52 -22.87
N ILE A 174 -8.79 -8.28 -22.44
CA ILE A 174 -8.26 -8.00 -21.11
C ILE A 174 -9.27 -8.34 -19.98
N ALA A 175 -10.56 -8.21 -20.23
CA ALA A 175 -11.61 -8.57 -19.27
C ALA A 175 -11.66 -10.08 -18.94
N GLN A 176 -11.04 -10.93 -19.74
CA GLN A 176 -10.94 -12.37 -19.47
C GLN A 176 -9.69 -12.75 -18.67
N GLN A 177 -8.83 -11.78 -18.35
CA GLN A 177 -7.54 -11.99 -17.71
C GLN A 177 -7.64 -11.74 -16.21
N GLY A 178 -7.85 -12.79 -15.41
CA GLY A 178 -8.03 -12.72 -13.95
C GLY A 178 -6.80 -13.12 -13.13
N GLN A 179 -5.61 -13.16 -13.74
CA GLN A 179 -4.37 -13.58 -13.07
C GLN A 179 -4.07 -12.69 -11.86
N THR A 180 -3.64 -13.32 -10.77
CA THR A 180 -3.22 -12.67 -9.52
C THR A 180 -1.72 -12.84 -9.32
N TYR A 181 -1.12 -11.95 -8.53
CA TYR A 181 0.24 -12.19 -8.05
C TYR A 181 0.28 -13.36 -7.08
N ALA A 182 1.38 -14.10 -7.08
CA ALA A 182 1.60 -15.21 -6.15
C ALA A 182 1.48 -14.72 -4.68
N GLY A 183 0.69 -15.43 -3.89
CA GLY A 183 0.43 -15.11 -2.49
C GLY A 183 -0.75 -14.15 -2.27
N ALA A 184 -1.41 -13.65 -3.31
CA ALA A 184 -2.54 -12.74 -3.14
C ALA A 184 -3.76 -13.41 -2.47
N SER A 185 -4.08 -14.64 -2.88
CA SER A 185 -5.19 -15.42 -2.28
C SER A 185 -4.88 -15.77 -0.82
N GLU A 186 -3.65 -16.22 -0.52
CA GLU A 186 -3.21 -16.55 0.83
C GLU A 186 -3.21 -15.32 1.77
N LEU A 187 -2.84 -14.13 1.23
CA LEU A 187 -2.97 -12.88 1.95
C LEU A 187 -4.43 -12.62 2.34
N LEU A 188 -5.34 -12.66 1.35
CA LEU A 188 -6.76 -12.36 1.56
C LEU A 188 -7.46 -13.40 2.44
N ASP A 189 -7.08 -14.68 2.36
CA ASP A 189 -7.51 -15.74 3.29
C ASP A 189 -7.16 -15.38 4.74
N SER A 190 -5.90 -14.98 4.97
CA SER A 190 -5.40 -14.64 6.30
C SER A 190 -6.11 -13.42 6.89
N LEU A 191 -6.34 -12.38 6.06
CA LEU A 191 -7.03 -11.16 6.48
C LEU A 191 -8.51 -11.41 6.75
N THR A 192 -9.16 -12.23 5.93
CA THR A 192 -10.56 -12.63 6.14
C THR A 192 -10.72 -13.46 7.42
N ALA A 193 -9.79 -14.39 7.69
CA ALA A 193 -9.78 -15.18 8.93
C ALA A 193 -9.58 -14.32 10.19
N ALA A 194 -8.99 -13.14 10.04
CA ALA A 194 -8.79 -12.16 11.11
C ALA A 194 -9.90 -11.09 11.18
N ASP A 195 -11.05 -11.33 10.54
CA ASP A 195 -12.25 -10.47 10.54
C ASP A 195 -12.06 -9.06 9.94
N TYR A 196 -11.07 -8.86 9.05
CA TYR A 196 -10.96 -7.63 8.28
C TYR A 196 -12.05 -7.54 7.21
N GLU A 197 -12.61 -6.34 7.03
CA GLU A 197 -13.50 -6.03 5.92
C GLU A 197 -12.69 -5.57 4.70
N ILE A 198 -12.75 -6.34 3.61
CA ILE A 198 -11.92 -6.15 2.42
C ILE A 198 -12.72 -5.54 1.29
N TYR A 199 -12.21 -4.47 0.71
CA TYR A 199 -12.82 -3.70 -0.37
C TYR A 199 -11.82 -3.44 -1.49
N GLY A 200 -12.28 -3.47 -2.74
CA GLY A 200 -11.49 -3.03 -3.89
C GLY A 200 -11.71 -1.53 -4.16
N ALA A 201 -10.65 -0.82 -4.55
CA ALA A 201 -10.67 0.61 -4.86
C ALA A 201 -9.81 0.89 -6.10
N THR A 202 -10.41 0.88 -7.30
CA THR A 202 -9.67 0.92 -8.57
C THR A 202 -10.04 2.09 -9.48
N ASN A 203 -9.04 2.63 -10.18
CA ASN A 203 -9.21 3.60 -11.27
C ASN A 203 -9.50 2.95 -12.63
N GLY A 204 -9.63 1.62 -12.68
CA GLY A 204 -9.85 0.87 -13.90
C GLY A 204 -11.17 1.20 -14.62
N ILE A 205 -11.37 0.54 -15.75
CA ILE A 205 -12.58 0.62 -16.57
C ILE A 205 -13.56 -0.44 -16.08
N THR A 206 -14.81 -0.09 -15.90
CA THR A 206 -15.85 -0.96 -15.30
C THR A 206 -15.93 -2.32 -16.00
N ALA A 207 -16.06 -2.35 -17.33
CA ALA A 207 -16.17 -3.59 -18.09
C ALA A 207 -14.94 -4.49 -17.93
N ILE A 208 -13.74 -3.89 -17.85
CA ILE A 208 -12.50 -4.61 -17.65
C ILE A 208 -12.43 -5.17 -16.23
N GLN A 209 -12.58 -4.35 -15.21
CA GLN A 209 -12.43 -4.80 -13.83
C GLN A 209 -13.49 -5.82 -13.41
N THR A 210 -14.75 -5.62 -13.82
CA THR A 210 -15.81 -6.60 -13.59
C THR A 210 -15.50 -7.95 -14.27
N GLY A 211 -15.01 -7.92 -15.51
CA GLY A 211 -14.64 -9.13 -16.23
C GLY A 211 -13.44 -9.83 -15.59
N ARG A 212 -12.37 -9.10 -15.28
CA ARG A 212 -11.18 -9.65 -14.64
C ARG A 212 -11.50 -10.28 -13.29
N MET A 213 -12.29 -9.61 -12.47
CA MET A 213 -12.72 -10.17 -11.18
C MET A 213 -13.58 -11.43 -11.36
N ALA A 214 -14.42 -11.50 -12.39
CA ALA A 214 -15.22 -12.72 -12.68
C ALA A 214 -14.35 -13.93 -13.07
N HIS A 215 -13.10 -13.69 -13.51
CA HIS A 215 -12.14 -14.74 -13.87
C HIS A 215 -11.00 -14.90 -12.85
N SER A 216 -11.10 -14.21 -11.70
CA SER A 216 -10.09 -14.22 -10.65
C SER A 216 -10.54 -15.00 -9.42
N ASP A 217 -9.61 -15.73 -8.81
CA ASP A 217 -9.82 -16.50 -7.58
C ASP A 217 -9.95 -15.60 -6.33
N ILE A 218 -9.54 -14.34 -6.42
CA ILE A 218 -9.64 -13.39 -5.29
C ILE A 218 -11.01 -12.69 -5.19
N ALA A 219 -11.88 -12.81 -6.19
CA ALA A 219 -13.16 -12.12 -6.19
C ALA A 219 -14.04 -12.38 -4.94
N PRO A 220 -14.10 -13.61 -4.39
CA PRO A 220 -14.94 -13.92 -3.24
C PRO A 220 -14.55 -13.21 -1.93
N TYR A 221 -13.32 -12.68 -1.82
CA TYR A 221 -12.84 -12.02 -0.60
C TYR A 221 -13.37 -10.59 -0.43
N PHE A 222 -13.83 -9.95 -1.51
CA PHE A 222 -14.24 -8.55 -1.48
C PHE A 222 -15.69 -8.39 -1.07
N ASN A 223 -15.93 -7.59 -0.03
CA ASN A 223 -17.27 -7.15 0.35
C ASN A 223 -17.89 -6.28 -0.77
N HIS A 224 -17.07 -5.43 -1.40
CA HIS A 224 -17.44 -4.63 -2.56
C HIS A 224 -16.20 -4.13 -3.31
N ILE A 225 -16.36 -3.82 -4.60
CA ILE A 225 -15.29 -3.23 -5.43
C ILE A 225 -15.77 -1.88 -5.97
N PHE A 226 -15.13 -0.82 -5.51
CA PHE A 226 -15.40 0.55 -5.92
C PHE A 226 -14.61 0.89 -7.17
N ILE A 227 -15.30 1.05 -8.28
CA ILE A 227 -14.71 1.37 -9.58
C ILE A 227 -14.96 2.84 -9.88
N SER A 228 -13.90 3.62 -10.10
CA SER A 228 -13.96 5.08 -10.27
C SER A 228 -14.94 5.54 -11.34
N GLU A 229 -15.08 4.79 -12.43
CA GLU A 229 -16.02 5.09 -13.52
C GLU A 229 -17.48 5.02 -13.05
N GLN A 230 -17.85 4.06 -12.17
CA GLN A 230 -19.18 3.97 -11.56
C GLN A 230 -19.39 5.04 -10.49
N MET A 231 -18.32 5.41 -9.80
CA MET A 231 -18.35 6.43 -8.74
C MET A 231 -18.44 7.86 -9.29
N GLY A 232 -18.07 8.07 -10.56
CA GLY A 232 -18.00 9.41 -11.18
C GLY A 232 -16.92 10.31 -10.56
N THR A 233 -15.93 9.72 -9.90
CA THR A 233 -14.75 10.34 -9.29
C THR A 233 -13.66 9.28 -9.19
N GLN A 234 -12.39 9.66 -9.03
CA GLN A 234 -11.27 8.73 -9.10
C GLN A 234 -10.17 9.07 -8.11
N LYS A 235 -9.31 8.11 -7.77
CA LYS A 235 -8.08 8.38 -7.05
C LYS A 235 -7.18 9.31 -7.88
N PRO A 236 -6.53 10.34 -7.32
CA PRO A 236 -6.38 10.65 -5.89
C PRO A 236 -7.42 11.64 -5.30
N GLU A 237 -8.57 11.83 -5.91
CA GLU A 237 -9.58 12.76 -5.41
C GLU A 237 -10.13 12.30 -4.06
N ALA A 238 -10.17 13.19 -3.05
CA ALA A 238 -10.74 12.87 -1.73
C ALA A 238 -12.21 12.44 -1.84
N LEU A 239 -12.96 13.02 -2.80
CA LEU A 239 -14.36 12.69 -3.07
C LEU A 239 -14.57 11.20 -3.39
N PHE A 240 -13.59 10.52 -4.00
CA PHE A 240 -13.67 9.09 -4.25
C PHE A 240 -13.81 8.30 -2.94
N TYR A 241 -12.99 8.61 -1.95
CA TYR A 241 -13.00 7.97 -0.63
C TYR A 241 -14.20 8.41 0.22
N GLU A 242 -14.67 9.64 0.06
CA GLU A 242 -15.91 10.10 0.72
C GLU A 242 -17.11 9.27 0.26
N LYS A 243 -17.24 9.04 -1.06
CA LYS A 243 -18.28 8.19 -1.62
C LYS A 243 -18.15 6.71 -1.22
N ILE A 244 -16.94 6.21 -1.01
CA ILE A 244 -16.70 4.88 -0.44
C ILE A 244 -17.24 4.84 1.00
N ALA A 245 -16.89 5.83 1.80
CA ALA A 245 -17.31 5.93 3.19
C ALA A 245 -18.87 5.99 3.34
N GLU A 246 -19.56 6.65 2.41
CA GLU A 246 -21.02 6.70 2.38
C GLU A 246 -21.69 5.34 2.11
N GLN A 247 -20.97 4.41 1.46
CA GLN A 247 -21.52 3.10 1.06
C GLN A 247 -21.13 1.96 2.00
N ILE A 248 -20.13 2.15 2.85
CA ILE A 248 -19.71 1.14 3.84
C ILE A 248 -20.36 1.45 5.19
N PRO A 249 -21.19 0.55 5.74
CA PRO A 249 -21.82 0.75 7.04
C PRO A 249 -20.78 0.93 8.15
N ALA A 250 -20.98 1.94 9.00
CA ALA A 250 -20.11 2.26 10.13
C ALA A 250 -18.64 2.48 9.76
N PHE A 251 -18.36 2.95 8.53
CA PHE A 251 -17.01 3.27 8.09
C PHE A 251 -16.38 4.36 8.96
N ASP A 252 -15.18 4.09 9.45
CA ASP A 252 -14.36 5.05 10.18
C ASP A 252 -13.00 5.19 9.47
N LYS A 253 -12.70 6.40 9.01
CA LYS A 253 -11.43 6.70 8.32
C LYS A 253 -10.20 6.37 9.19
N SER A 254 -10.31 6.50 10.51
CA SER A 254 -9.23 6.20 11.45
C SER A 254 -8.96 4.69 11.58
N GLN A 255 -9.89 3.85 11.13
CA GLN A 255 -9.80 2.40 11.09
C GLN A 255 -9.64 1.86 9.66
N ALA A 256 -9.35 2.73 8.70
CA ALA A 256 -9.20 2.36 7.30
C ALA A 256 -7.73 2.43 6.86
N LEU A 257 -7.32 1.47 6.03
CA LEU A 257 -6.01 1.43 5.40
C LEU A 257 -6.17 1.28 3.90
N MET A 258 -5.60 2.21 3.12
CA MET A 258 -5.49 2.07 1.66
C MET A 258 -4.17 1.39 1.31
N VAL A 259 -4.24 0.24 0.64
CA VAL A 259 -3.10 -0.54 0.18
C VAL A 259 -3.03 -0.47 -1.35
N GLY A 260 -1.92 0.00 -1.89
CA GLY A 260 -1.75 0.10 -3.35
C GLY A 260 -0.32 0.42 -3.78
N ASP A 261 -0.03 0.25 -5.08
CA ASP A 261 1.30 0.45 -5.66
C ASP A 261 1.54 1.87 -6.18
N SER A 262 0.47 2.64 -6.48
CA SER A 262 0.58 3.97 -7.07
C SER A 262 0.74 5.07 -6.01
N LEU A 263 1.92 5.72 -5.99
CA LEU A 263 2.14 6.90 -5.16
C LEU A 263 1.22 8.07 -5.53
N THR A 264 0.87 8.22 -6.81
CA THR A 264 0.09 9.36 -7.34
C THR A 264 -1.41 9.14 -7.24
N ALA A 265 -1.88 7.91 -7.21
CA ALA A 265 -3.29 7.57 -7.08
C ALA A 265 -3.65 7.10 -5.65
N ASP A 266 -3.05 5.99 -5.19
CA ASP A 266 -3.44 5.33 -3.93
C ASP A 266 -2.97 6.11 -2.71
N ILE A 267 -1.65 6.38 -2.67
CA ILE A 267 -1.04 7.02 -1.51
C ILE A 267 -1.44 8.49 -1.42
N ALA A 268 -1.35 9.22 -2.54
CA ALA A 268 -1.81 10.61 -2.57
C ALA A 268 -3.32 10.69 -2.28
N GLY A 269 -4.11 9.75 -2.78
CA GLY A 269 -5.55 9.69 -2.55
C GLY A 269 -5.90 9.44 -1.08
N GLY A 270 -5.28 8.45 -0.44
CA GLY A 270 -5.44 8.21 0.99
C GLY A 270 -5.02 9.41 1.83
N ASN A 271 -3.87 10.05 1.49
CA ASN A 271 -3.44 11.28 2.15
C ASN A 271 -4.47 12.41 2.01
N ASN A 272 -5.03 12.62 0.81
CA ASN A 272 -6.05 13.65 0.56
C ASN A 272 -7.35 13.37 1.33
N ALA A 273 -7.68 12.10 1.54
CA ALA A 273 -8.86 11.66 2.27
C ALA A 273 -8.67 11.59 3.80
N GLY A 274 -7.44 11.68 4.28
CA GLY A 274 -7.09 11.50 5.70
C GLY A 274 -7.21 10.03 6.15
N ILE A 275 -6.87 9.10 5.27
CA ILE A 275 -6.83 7.65 5.50
C ILE A 275 -5.36 7.23 5.52
N ASP A 276 -4.99 6.32 6.43
CA ASP A 276 -3.66 5.73 6.44
C ASP A 276 -3.40 4.92 5.17
N THR A 277 -2.13 4.88 4.75
CA THR A 277 -1.75 4.29 3.46
C THR A 277 -0.57 3.34 3.61
N ALA A 278 -0.63 2.22 2.90
CA ALA A 278 0.45 1.26 2.77
C ALA A 278 0.88 1.16 1.29
N TRP A 279 2.06 1.68 1.00
CA TRP A 279 2.62 1.63 -0.34
C TRP A 279 3.22 0.25 -0.62
N TYR A 280 2.56 -0.51 -1.49
CA TYR A 280 3.06 -1.80 -1.98
C TYR A 280 4.17 -1.56 -3.01
N ASN A 281 5.42 -1.79 -2.61
CA ASN A 281 6.63 -1.45 -3.36
C ASN A 281 7.62 -2.62 -3.43
N PRO A 282 7.24 -3.75 -4.04
CA PRO A 282 8.10 -4.94 -4.11
C PRO A 282 9.39 -4.71 -4.91
N LYS A 283 9.40 -3.70 -5.78
CA LYS A 283 10.57 -3.34 -6.61
C LYS A 283 11.56 -2.40 -5.89
N GLY A 284 11.26 -1.95 -4.66
CA GLY A 284 12.13 -1.05 -3.89
C GLY A 284 12.33 0.33 -4.54
N LEU A 285 11.31 0.86 -5.22
CA LEU A 285 11.38 2.15 -5.91
C LEU A 285 11.52 3.29 -4.90
N THR A 286 12.23 4.35 -5.30
CA THR A 286 12.34 5.57 -4.49
C THR A 286 11.13 6.45 -4.75
N ASN A 287 10.51 6.96 -3.67
CA ASN A 287 9.44 7.95 -3.79
C ASN A 287 9.99 9.29 -4.30
N GLN A 288 9.56 9.69 -5.48
CA GLN A 288 9.91 10.97 -6.13
C GLN A 288 8.73 11.95 -6.13
N THR A 289 7.67 11.65 -5.37
CA THR A 289 6.43 12.45 -5.28
C THR A 289 6.31 13.15 -3.92
N GLN A 290 5.23 13.90 -3.74
CA GLN A 290 4.89 14.50 -2.44
C GLN A 290 4.02 13.58 -1.58
N ALA A 291 3.59 12.43 -2.09
CA ALA A 291 2.79 11.46 -1.36
C ALA A 291 3.57 10.88 -0.17
N ARG A 292 2.89 10.71 0.96
CA ARG A 292 3.49 10.26 2.23
C ARG A 292 2.84 8.96 2.66
N PRO A 293 3.40 7.80 2.29
CA PRO A 293 2.88 6.53 2.78
C PRO A 293 3.06 6.45 4.31
N THR A 294 2.03 5.96 5.01
CA THR A 294 2.12 5.62 6.43
C THR A 294 3.04 4.42 6.61
N TYR A 295 2.92 3.44 5.68
CA TYR A 295 3.77 2.24 5.64
C TYR A 295 4.31 2.00 4.24
N ILE A 296 5.46 1.32 4.16
CA ILE A 296 6.06 0.84 2.91
C ILE A 296 6.20 -0.67 3.03
N LEU A 297 5.57 -1.40 2.10
CA LEU A 297 5.55 -2.85 2.06
C LEU A 297 6.36 -3.35 0.86
N GLN A 298 7.26 -4.29 1.06
CA GLN A 298 7.99 -4.95 -0.02
C GLN A 298 7.38 -6.31 -0.39
N SER A 299 6.50 -6.83 0.46
CA SER A 299 5.83 -8.10 0.29
C SER A 299 4.46 -8.11 0.96
N TYR A 300 3.64 -9.09 0.63
CA TYR A 300 2.40 -9.36 1.36
C TYR A 300 2.65 -9.78 2.81
N GLN A 301 3.79 -10.42 3.09
CA GLN A 301 4.17 -10.78 4.45
C GLN A 301 4.37 -9.54 5.34
N ASP A 302 4.92 -8.44 4.78
CA ASP A 302 5.07 -7.19 5.54
C ASP A 302 3.70 -6.63 5.95
N LEU A 303 2.65 -6.80 5.12
CA LEU A 303 1.28 -6.41 5.46
C LEU A 303 0.69 -7.32 6.54
N LEU A 304 0.89 -8.64 6.45
CA LEU A 304 0.46 -9.58 7.49
C LEU A 304 1.17 -9.31 8.81
N ASP A 305 2.47 -9.06 8.79
CA ASP A 305 3.25 -8.71 9.98
C ASP A 305 2.78 -7.37 10.62
N LEU A 306 2.27 -6.44 9.81
CA LEU A 306 1.70 -5.18 10.28
C LEU A 306 0.34 -5.36 10.95
N LEU A 307 -0.52 -6.22 10.38
CA LEU A 307 -1.94 -6.29 10.74
C LEU A 307 -2.27 -7.42 11.73
N LEU A 308 -1.47 -8.48 11.80
CA LEU A 308 -1.76 -9.69 12.58
C LEU A 308 -0.83 -9.86 13.80
N GLN A 309 -0.23 -8.76 14.31
CA GLN A 309 0.64 -8.77 15.50
C GLN A 309 -0.12 -9.03 16.79
#